data_a242b15a0f7e220a677980ae76b02b92
#
_entry.id   a242b15a0f7e220a677980ae76b02b92
#
_cell.length_a   1.000
_cell.length_b   1.000
_cell.length_c   1.000
_cell.angle_alpha   90.00
_cell.angle_beta   90.00
_cell.angle_gamma   90.00
#
_symmetry.space_group_name_H-M   'P 1'
#
loop_
_entity.id
_entity.type
_entity.pdbx_description
1 polymer ?
#
loop_
_entity_poly.entity_id
_entity_poly.type
_entity_poly.pdbx_seq_one_letter_code
_entity_poly.pdbx_strand_id
1 'polypeptide(L)'
;MIDKILNKLQGDAPTEIIFLLVGSALLFIIQKTYKYITKKIARSKLKNELKLLKKKQQNIKVIDLANGDPDFSNENLFVRIVDLFGKKKSLFIDLHKSHKKIIEENEIKKGFKGEQKSIFHPDKSFDESSNFTDLATLTKIENLTELIEKHRLIVGEKFINSKEGMLFNAKKFGIFNLNFTRFGENEKPGAEIDLFETDYFTHRVFRSIYHELKENNHKICSVNAHNFLQYRPFFTSFGINTLLITEGDKGKEIILSKRSTKVNTKESMYHITMNEGLSTTDKDPFDKIDLELCFKRGLLEELGITEKLYNLSVRGSFYDFFLEFNNFEIGLTSVLEMELNFEKDIKPLVARDKVLESSHFASIPLKQKEITDFVKNNKFIPHGQYVLERVLLRENIII
;
A
#
# COMPACT_ATOMS: atom_id res chain seq x y z
N MET A 1 55.06 10.43 13.41
CA MET A 1 54.45 11.55 12.66
C MET A 1 53.64 12.48 13.59
N ILE A 2 52.82 11.95 14.48
CA ILE A 2 52.04 12.71 15.49
C ILE A 2 52.97 13.45 16.45
N ASP A 3 54.06 12.80 16.95
CA ASP A 3 55.02 13.42 17.84
C ASP A 3 55.83 14.58 17.20
N LYS A 4 56.08 14.50 15.88
CA LYS A 4 56.69 15.60 15.14
C LYS A 4 55.75 16.80 14.96
N ILE A 5 54.46 16.57 14.91
CA ILE A 5 53.43 17.64 14.82
C ILE A 5 53.27 18.24 16.23
N LEU A 6 53.20 17.44 17.27
CA LEU A 6 53.11 17.90 18.66
C LEU A 6 54.33 18.74 19.07
N ASN A 7 55.55 18.32 18.72
CA ASN A 7 56.76 19.06 19.01
C ASN A 7 56.89 20.37 18.20
N LYS A 8 56.30 20.45 17.02
CA LYS A 8 56.22 21.67 16.22
C LYS A 8 55.15 22.67 16.73
N LEU A 9 54.13 22.16 17.39
CA LEU A 9 53.09 22.94 18.07
C LEU A 9 53.55 23.47 19.45
N GLN A 10 54.57 22.88 20.08
CA GLN A 10 55.16 23.35 21.34
C GLN A 10 56.10 24.55 21.16
N GLY A 11 56.56 24.84 19.94
CA GLY A 11 57.56 25.86 19.70
C GLY A 11 57.01 27.28 19.47
N ASP A 12 55.89 27.50 18.78
CA ASP A 12 55.44 28.83 18.38
C ASP A 12 53.93 28.97 18.08
N ALA A 13 53.07 27.99 18.38
CA ALA A 13 51.62 28.18 18.23
C ALA A 13 51.04 28.85 19.49
N PRO A 14 50.35 29.98 19.37
CA PRO A 14 49.70 30.57 20.53
C PRO A 14 48.79 29.54 21.18
N THR A 15 48.84 29.41 22.48
CA THR A 15 48.01 28.53 23.32
C THR A 15 46.52 28.62 22.97
N GLU A 16 46.08 29.74 22.42
CA GLU A 16 44.78 30.03 21.89
C GLU A 16 44.35 29.10 20.73
N ILE A 17 45.25 28.70 19.82
CA ILE A 17 44.95 27.81 18.69
C ILE A 17 44.68 26.39 19.21
N ILE A 18 45.42 25.93 20.22
CA ILE A 18 45.18 24.62 20.82
C ILE A 18 43.85 24.58 21.56
N PHE A 19 43.51 25.63 22.30
CA PHE A 19 42.20 25.77 22.95
C PHE A 19 41.04 25.82 21.96
N LEU A 20 41.20 26.52 20.80
CA LEU A 20 40.21 26.56 19.72
C LEU A 20 39.99 25.16 19.08
N LEU A 21 41.06 24.41 18.81
CA LEU A 21 40.98 23.07 18.24
C LEU A 21 40.33 22.06 19.21
N VAL A 22 40.73 22.09 20.48
CA VAL A 22 40.15 21.25 21.53
C VAL A 22 38.70 21.61 21.77
N GLY A 23 38.35 22.91 21.84
CA GLY A 23 37.00 23.41 22.00
C GLY A 23 36.09 23.04 20.84
N SER A 24 36.57 23.14 19.59
CA SER A 24 35.81 22.73 18.39
C SER A 24 35.57 21.21 18.33
N ALA A 25 36.57 20.39 18.69
CA ALA A 25 36.44 18.95 18.78
C ALA A 25 35.43 18.54 19.86
N LEU A 26 35.47 19.19 21.02
CA LEU A 26 34.56 18.96 22.12
C LEU A 26 33.09 19.33 21.73
N LEU A 27 32.90 20.49 21.08
CA LEU A 27 31.62 20.93 20.55
C LEU A 27 31.07 19.94 19.52
N PHE A 28 31.90 19.42 18.62
CA PHE A 28 31.50 18.42 17.64
C PHE A 28 31.06 17.11 18.31
N ILE A 29 31.79 16.64 19.32
CA ILE A 29 31.42 15.44 20.08
C ILE A 29 30.08 15.66 20.81
N ILE A 30 29.94 16.80 21.48
CA ILE A 30 28.68 17.16 22.18
C ILE A 30 27.52 17.21 21.21
N GLN A 31 27.64 17.86 20.04
CA GLN A 31 26.58 17.92 19.03
C GLN A 31 26.22 16.54 18.48
N LYS A 32 27.21 15.70 18.20
CA LYS A 32 27.00 14.33 17.71
C LYS A 32 26.31 13.46 18.77
N THR A 33 26.74 13.58 20.02
CA THR A 33 26.14 12.86 21.15
C THR A 33 24.70 13.34 21.41
N TYR A 34 24.47 14.64 21.38
CA TYR A 34 23.13 15.23 21.52
C TYR A 34 22.19 14.76 20.42
N LYS A 35 22.62 14.80 19.15
CA LYS A 35 21.84 14.27 18.02
C LYS A 35 21.53 12.78 18.18
N TYR A 36 22.48 11.98 18.65
CA TYR A 36 22.27 10.55 18.88
C TYR A 36 21.23 10.30 19.99
N ILE A 37 21.36 10.99 21.13
CA ILE A 37 20.43 10.86 22.27
C ILE A 37 19.02 11.31 21.88
N THR A 38 18.88 12.46 21.22
CA THR A 38 17.58 12.98 20.79
C THR A 38 16.90 12.04 19.78
N LYS A 39 17.66 11.48 18.82
CA LYS A 39 17.16 10.48 17.87
C LYS A 39 16.70 9.20 18.60
N LYS A 40 17.47 8.72 19.60
CA LYS A 40 17.11 7.53 20.38
C LYS A 40 15.83 7.74 21.20
N ILE A 41 15.68 8.92 21.82
CA ILE A 41 14.47 9.28 22.59
C ILE A 41 13.26 9.36 21.64
N ALA A 42 13.38 10.06 20.52
CA ALA A 42 12.30 10.18 19.54
C ALA A 42 11.85 8.80 19.00
N ARG A 43 12.81 7.92 18.70
CA ARG A 43 12.55 6.54 18.27
C ARG A 43 11.82 5.73 19.36
N SER A 44 12.25 5.84 20.61
CA SER A 44 11.59 5.15 21.73
C SER A 44 10.17 5.65 21.94
N LYS A 45 9.96 6.96 21.84
CA LYS A 45 8.63 7.58 21.90
C LYS A 45 7.73 7.05 20.80
N LEU A 46 8.18 7.12 19.54
CA LEU A 46 7.42 6.62 18.39
C LEU A 46 7.06 5.14 18.53
N LYS A 47 8.00 4.30 19.01
CA LYS A 47 7.75 2.87 19.25
C LYS A 47 6.65 2.64 20.29
N ASN A 48 6.62 3.45 21.35
CA ASN A 48 5.58 3.35 22.38
C ASN A 48 4.22 3.81 21.85
N GLU A 49 4.18 4.90 21.09
CA GLU A 49 2.94 5.40 20.47
C GLU A 49 2.39 4.40 19.42
N LEU A 50 3.27 3.78 18.63
CA LEU A 50 2.86 2.71 17.70
C LEU A 50 2.24 1.51 18.42
N LYS A 51 2.74 1.14 19.61
CA LYS A 51 2.13 0.07 20.42
C LYS A 51 0.75 0.48 20.96
N LEU A 52 0.60 1.71 21.41
CA LEU A 52 -0.69 2.24 21.90
C LEU A 52 -1.69 2.31 20.75
N LEU A 53 -1.29 2.84 19.61
CA LEU A 53 -2.11 2.90 18.41
C LEU A 53 -2.55 1.51 17.95
N LYS A 54 -1.65 0.54 17.92
CA LYS A 54 -1.97 -0.86 17.57
C LYS A 54 -3.06 -1.43 18.50
N LYS A 55 -3.01 -1.13 19.81
CA LYS A 55 -4.05 -1.54 20.76
C LYS A 55 -5.38 -0.85 20.47
N LYS A 56 -5.38 0.45 20.17
CA LYS A 56 -6.58 1.22 19.79
C LYS A 56 -7.20 0.68 18.50
N GLN A 57 -6.37 0.29 17.54
CA GLN A 57 -6.79 -0.18 16.21
C GLN A 57 -7.30 -1.64 16.18
N GLN A 58 -7.26 -2.39 17.27
CA GLN A 58 -7.76 -3.77 17.32
C GLN A 58 -9.24 -3.89 16.86
N ASN A 59 -10.04 -2.87 17.11
CA ASN A 59 -11.45 -2.85 16.74
C ASN A 59 -11.71 -2.55 15.26
N ILE A 60 -10.71 -2.06 14.50
CA ILE A 60 -10.88 -1.74 13.07
C ILE A 60 -10.67 -2.95 12.17
N LYS A 61 -10.42 -4.13 12.70
CA LYS A 61 -10.18 -5.38 11.94
C LYS A 61 -9.07 -5.24 10.88
N VAL A 62 -7.99 -4.60 11.29
CA VAL A 62 -6.76 -4.44 10.52
C VAL A 62 -5.59 -4.88 11.38
N ILE A 63 -4.67 -5.66 10.82
CA ILE A 63 -3.43 -6.02 11.49
C ILE A 63 -2.23 -5.39 10.80
N ASP A 64 -1.28 -4.93 11.61
CA ASP A 64 0.03 -4.46 11.19
C ASP A 64 0.93 -5.67 10.90
N LEU A 65 1.42 -5.78 9.68
CA LEU A 65 2.29 -6.87 9.23
C LEU A 65 3.77 -6.53 9.48
N ALA A 66 4.15 -5.26 9.46
CA ALA A 66 5.53 -4.80 9.68
C ALA A 66 5.94 -4.69 11.16
N ASN A 67 5.08 -5.13 12.08
CA ASN A 67 5.26 -5.00 13.53
C ASN A 67 5.54 -3.58 14.04
N GLY A 68 5.21 -2.56 13.24
CA GLY A 68 5.37 -1.14 13.59
C GLY A 68 6.83 -0.75 13.84
N ASP A 69 7.78 -1.26 13.04
CA ASP A 69 9.17 -0.80 13.14
C ASP A 69 9.26 0.69 12.79
N PRO A 70 9.70 1.55 13.71
CA PRO A 70 9.73 3.00 13.49
C PRO A 70 10.76 3.43 12.43
N ASP A 71 11.73 2.58 12.12
CA ASP A 71 12.76 2.88 11.13
C ASP A 71 12.47 2.25 9.75
N PHE A 72 11.32 1.59 9.61
CA PHE A 72 10.92 1.06 8.31
C PHE A 72 10.75 2.21 7.30
N SER A 73 11.34 2.07 6.12
CA SER A 73 11.29 3.05 5.04
C SER A 73 11.29 2.39 3.67
N ASN A 74 10.87 3.14 2.64
CA ASN A 74 10.82 2.70 1.27
C ASN A 74 12.18 2.41 0.62
N GLU A 75 13.29 2.90 1.18
CA GLU A 75 14.65 2.66 0.66
C GLU A 75 15.04 1.19 0.63
N ASN A 76 14.35 0.34 1.40
CA ASN A 76 14.64 -1.08 1.56
C ASN A 76 13.43 -1.96 1.18
N LEU A 77 12.65 -1.55 0.17
CA LEU A 77 11.58 -2.35 -0.42
C LEU A 77 12.09 -3.03 -1.69
N PHE A 78 12.13 -4.36 -1.67
CA PHE A 78 12.53 -5.17 -2.81
C PHE A 78 11.32 -5.93 -3.33
N VAL A 79 10.90 -5.62 -4.55
CA VAL A 79 9.72 -6.20 -5.18
C VAL A 79 10.13 -7.01 -6.39
N ARG A 80 9.68 -8.27 -6.45
CA ARG A 80 9.97 -9.15 -7.58
C ARG A 80 8.79 -10.07 -7.88
N ILE A 81 8.69 -10.50 -9.13
CA ILE A 81 7.81 -11.61 -9.51
C ILE A 81 8.57 -12.90 -9.21
N VAL A 82 7.93 -13.81 -8.48
CA VAL A 82 8.55 -15.11 -8.18
C VAL A 82 8.72 -15.90 -9.46
N ASP A 83 9.97 -16.18 -9.78
CA ASP A 83 10.38 -17.03 -10.89
C ASP A 83 11.07 -18.27 -10.33
N LEU A 84 10.45 -19.43 -10.48
CA LEU A 84 11.04 -20.70 -10.12
C LEU A 84 11.36 -21.48 -11.42
N PHE A 85 12.65 -21.68 -11.68
CA PHE A 85 13.14 -22.38 -12.85
C PHE A 85 12.69 -21.76 -14.19
N GLY A 86 12.69 -20.42 -14.30
CA GLY A 86 12.29 -19.70 -15.50
C GLY A 86 10.77 -19.61 -15.70
N LYS A 87 9.96 -20.00 -14.71
CA LYS A 87 8.50 -19.91 -14.76
C LYS A 87 7.97 -18.96 -13.68
N LYS A 88 7.34 -17.88 -14.12
CA LYS A 88 6.68 -16.92 -13.24
C LYS A 88 5.51 -17.59 -12.53
N LYS A 89 5.44 -17.46 -11.19
CA LYS A 89 4.28 -17.93 -10.43
C LYS A 89 3.03 -17.17 -10.84
N SER A 90 1.96 -17.89 -11.04
CA SER A 90 0.67 -17.33 -11.42
C SER A 90 -0.49 -18.12 -10.81
N LEU A 91 -1.62 -17.45 -10.68
CA LEU A 91 -2.87 -18.00 -10.21
C LEU A 91 -4.00 -17.38 -11.03
N PHE A 92 -4.64 -18.18 -11.86
CA PHE A 92 -5.76 -17.76 -12.69
C PHE A 92 -6.92 -18.72 -12.54
N ILE A 93 -8.13 -18.16 -12.47
CA ILE A 93 -9.40 -18.87 -12.57
C ILE A 93 -10.06 -18.42 -13.86
N ASP A 94 -10.27 -19.35 -14.79
CA ASP A 94 -10.96 -19.04 -16.05
C ASP A 94 -12.44 -18.79 -15.80
N LEU A 95 -13.05 -18.03 -16.67
CA LEU A 95 -14.48 -17.84 -16.69
C LEU A 95 -15.18 -19.14 -17.15
N HIS A 96 -16.32 -19.47 -16.54
CA HIS A 96 -17.09 -20.62 -16.99
C HIS A 96 -17.51 -20.45 -18.48
N LYS A 97 -17.45 -21.53 -19.25
CA LYS A 97 -17.66 -21.50 -20.71
C LYS A 97 -18.96 -20.81 -21.15
N SER A 98 -20.07 -21.03 -20.41
CA SER A 98 -21.35 -20.37 -20.70
C SER A 98 -21.29 -18.86 -20.54
N HIS A 99 -20.58 -18.36 -19.52
CA HIS A 99 -20.43 -16.93 -19.26
C HIS A 99 -19.46 -16.28 -20.25
N LYS A 100 -18.39 -16.98 -20.63
CA LYS A 100 -17.39 -16.49 -21.60
C LYS A 100 -18.04 -16.13 -22.92
N LYS A 101 -18.90 -17.00 -23.46
CA LYS A 101 -19.65 -16.75 -24.69
C LYS A 101 -20.49 -15.48 -24.61
N ILE A 102 -21.21 -15.27 -23.50
CA ILE A 102 -22.08 -14.10 -23.31
C ILE A 102 -21.27 -12.80 -23.24
N ILE A 103 -20.12 -12.82 -22.53
CA ILE A 103 -19.24 -11.65 -22.43
C ILE A 103 -18.66 -11.31 -23.81
N GLU A 104 -18.15 -12.29 -24.53
CA GLU A 104 -17.61 -12.11 -25.88
C GLU A 104 -18.65 -11.50 -26.85
N GLU A 105 -19.90 -12.02 -26.82
CA GLU A 105 -21.00 -11.48 -27.62
C GLU A 105 -21.34 -10.03 -27.22
N ASN A 106 -21.35 -9.72 -25.92
CA ASN A 106 -21.63 -8.37 -25.42
C ASN A 106 -20.52 -7.37 -25.78
N GLU A 107 -19.26 -7.79 -25.70
CA GLU A 107 -18.10 -6.98 -26.11
C GLU A 107 -18.14 -6.67 -27.62
N ILE A 108 -18.47 -7.67 -28.45
CA ILE A 108 -18.64 -7.49 -29.89
C ILE A 108 -19.78 -6.51 -30.18
N LYS A 109 -20.96 -6.68 -29.53
CA LYS A 109 -22.09 -5.78 -29.69
C LYS A 109 -21.78 -4.33 -29.32
N LYS A 110 -20.92 -4.12 -28.31
CA LYS A 110 -20.46 -2.80 -27.87
C LYS A 110 -19.31 -2.23 -28.71
N GLY A 111 -18.80 -2.99 -29.68
CA GLY A 111 -17.71 -2.57 -30.57
C GLY A 111 -16.33 -2.53 -29.90
N PHE A 112 -16.14 -3.19 -28.77
CA PHE A 112 -14.85 -3.23 -28.08
C PHE A 112 -13.78 -3.99 -28.89
N LYS A 113 -12.58 -3.43 -28.98
CA LYS A 113 -11.45 -3.98 -29.75
C LYS A 113 -10.17 -3.91 -28.94
N GLY A 114 -9.25 -4.86 -29.20
CA GLY A 114 -7.91 -4.86 -28.60
C GLY A 114 -7.94 -4.84 -27.08
N GLU A 115 -7.23 -3.89 -26.48
CA GLU A 115 -7.09 -3.73 -25.03
C GLU A 115 -8.38 -3.40 -24.28
N GLN A 116 -9.45 -3.03 -25.00
CA GLN A 116 -10.79 -2.80 -24.42
C GLN A 116 -11.52 -4.11 -24.10
N LYS A 117 -11.02 -5.27 -24.59
CA LYS A 117 -11.62 -6.57 -24.30
C LYS A 117 -11.06 -7.18 -23.04
N SER A 118 -11.93 -7.79 -22.26
CA SER A 118 -11.53 -8.60 -21.11
C SER A 118 -10.77 -9.84 -21.57
N ILE A 119 -9.64 -10.13 -20.95
CA ILE A 119 -8.85 -11.32 -21.21
C ILE A 119 -8.96 -12.25 -20.01
N PHE A 120 -9.50 -13.45 -20.24
CA PHE A 120 -9.60 -14.51 -19.25
C PHE A 120 -8.53 -15.57 -19.55
N HIS A 121 -7.78 -15.94 -18.52
CA HIS A 121 -6.69 -16.90 -18.63
C HIS A 121 -7.20 -18.28 -18.24
N PRO A 122 -6.69 -19.36 -18.88
CA PRO A 122 -6.99 -20.73 -18.46
C PRO A 122 -6.68 -20.94 -16.99
N ASP A 123 -7.42 -21.86 -16.35
CA ASP A 123 -7.15 -22.25 -14.97
C ASP A 123 -5.70 -22.62 -14.78
N LYS A 124 -5.07 -21.99 -13.78
CA LYS A 124 -3.66 -22.19 -13.46
C LYS A 124 -3.41 -21.93 -11.99
N SER A 125 -2.86 -22.93 -11.31
CA SER A 125 -2.46 -22.87 -9.92
C SER A 125 -0.96 -22.59 -9.77
N PHE A 126 -0.49 -22.45 -8.53
CA PHE A 126 0.92 -22.22 -8.23
C PHE A 126 1.84 -23.38 -8.66
N ASP A 127 1.34 -24.60 -8.73
CA ASP A 127 2.05 -25.79 -9.23
C ASP A 127 1.90 -25.99 -10.76
N GLU A 128 1.34 -24.99 -11.47
CA GLU A 128 1.06 -25.00 -12.91
C GLU A 128 -0.13 -25.93 -13.31
N SER A 129 -0.76 -26.60 -12.36
CA SER A 129 -1.95 -27.42 -12.62
C SER A 129 -3.22 -26.57 -12.80
N SER A 130 -4.25 -27.20 -13.33
CA SER A 130 -5.59 -26.60 -13.49
C SER A 130 -6.62 -27.09 -12.46
N ASN A 131 -6.20 -27.84 -11.44
CA ASN A 131 -7.13 -28.49 -10.49
C ASN A 131 -7.16 -27.87 -9.09
N PHE A 132 -6.31 -26.90 -8.81
CA PHE A 132 -6.22 -26.16 -7.53
C PHE A 132 -6.01 -27.02 -6.26
N THR A 133 -5.56 -28.27 -6.39
CA THR A 133 -5.34 -29.16 -5.24
C THR A 133 -4.21 -28.67 -4.35
N ASP A 134 -3.17 -28.07 -4.93
CA ASP A 134 -2.08 -27.45 -4.21
C ASP A 134 -2.56 -26.30 -3.31
N LEU A 135 -3.55 -25.52 -3.76
CA LEU A 135 -4.12 -24.43 -2.98
C LEU A 135 -4.93 -24.94 -1.79
N ALA A 136 -5.70 -26.02 -1.97
CA ALA A 136 -6.44 -26.66 -0.89
C ALA A 136 -5.46 -27.18 0.18
N THR A 137 -4.39 -27.83 -0.24
CA THR A 137 -3.33 -28.34 0.65
C THR A 137 -2.64 -27.21 1.41
N LEU A 138 -2.27 -26.14 0.71
CA LEU A 138 -1.58 -24.97 1.29
C LEU A 138 -2.45 -24.25 2.33
N THR A 139 -3.70 -24.00 2.00
CA THR A 139 -4.63 -23.22 2.86
C THR A 139 -5.27 -24.07 3.95
N LYS A 140 -5.24 -25.40 3.81
CA LYS A 140 -5.98 -26.36 4.64
C LYS A 140 -7.50 -26.12 4.61
N ILE A 141 -8.00 -25.68 3.46
CA ILE A 141 -9.43 -25.56 3.15
C ILE A 141 -9.77 -26.73 2.23
N GLU A 142 -10.26 -27.82 2.81
CA GLU A 142 -10.45 -29.10 2.10
C GLU A 142 -11.36 -29.00 0.88
N ASN A 143 -12.43 -28.21 0.98
CA ASN A 143 -13.40 -27.98 -0.11
C ASN A 143 -13.10 -26.74 -0.96
N LEU A 144 -11.83 -26.27 -1.02
CA LEU A 144 -11.49 -25.05 -1.74
C LEU A 144 -11.78 -25.16 -3.24
N THR A 145 -11.57 -26.33 -3.84
CA THR A 145 -11.87 -26.55 -5.27
C THR A 145 -13.37 -26.39 -5.56
N GLU A 146 -14.23 -26.96 -4.73
CA GLU A 146 -15.69 -26.80 -4.86
C GLU A 146 -16.13 -25.34 -4.65
N LEU A 147 -15.51 -24.65 -3.69
CA LEU A 147 -15.74 -23.22 -3.48
C LEU A 147 -15.32 -22.39 -4.69
N ILE A 148 -14.19 -22.70 -5.32
CA ILE A 148 -13.75 -22.03 -6.55
C ILE A 148 -14.81 -22.21 -7.66
N GLU A 149 -15.26 -23.43 -7.90
CA GLU A 149 -16.28 -23.71 -8.92
C GLU A 149 -17.60 -22.97 -8.64
N LYS A 150 -18.07 -23.00 -7.40
CA LYS A 150 -19.27 -22.28 -6.98
C LYS A 150 -19.13 -20.76 -7.20
N HIS A 151 -18.05 -20.18 -6.73
CA HIS A 151 -17.85 -18.71 -6.78
C HIS A 151 -17.46 -18.23 -8.17
N ARG A 152 -16.85 -19.04 -9.01
CA ARG A 152 -16.63 -18.79 -10.45
C ARG A 152 -17.95 -18.46 -11.15
N LEU A 153 -18.99 -19.22 -10.87
CA LEU A 153 -20.33 -18.99 -11.44
C LEU A 153 -20.95 -17.70 -10.87
N ILE A 154 -20.93 -17.51 -9.54
CA ILE A 154 -21.49 -16.33 -8.88
C ILE A 154 -20.84 -15.03 -9.40
N VAL A 155 -19.51 -15.05 -9.52
CA VAL A 155 -18.77 -13.87 -9.99
C VAL A 155 -18.95 -13.67 -11.49
N GLY A 156 -19.00 -14.76 -12.28
CA GLY A 156 -19.28 -14.70 -13.72
C GLY A 156 -20.62 -14.02 -14.01
N GLU A 157 -21.67 -14.36 -13.28
CA GLU A 157 -22.97 -13.67 -13.35
C GLU A 157 -22.86 -12.16 -13.09
N LYS A 158 -22.04 -11.73 -12.12
CA LYS A 158 -21.83 -10.31 -11.84
C LYS A 158 -21.10 -9.60 -12.98
N PHE A 159 -20.16 -10.27 -13.66
CA PHE A 159 -19.49 -9.71 -14.83
C PHE A 159 -20.45 -9.50 -16.02
N ILE A 160 -21.42 -10.41 -16.21
CA ILE A 160 -22.43 -10.32 -17.27
C ILE A 160 -23.46 -9.22 -16.97
N ASN A 161 -23.95 -9.15 -15.73
CA ASN A 161 -25.06 -8.31 -15.31
C ASN A 161 -24.68 -6.93 -14.79
N SER A 162 -23.43 -6.52 -14.95
CA SER A 162 -22.97 -5.21 -14.50
C SER A 162 -23.70 -4.09 -15.25
N LYS A 163 -24.51 -3.28 -14.53
CA LYS A 163 -25.33 -2.20 -15.10
C LYS A 163 -24.52 -0.97 -15.54
N GLU A 164 -23.33 -0.75 -15.00
CA GLU A 164 -22.58 0.52 -15.11
C GLU A 164 -21.30 0.42 -15.95
N GLY A 165 -21.28 -0.41 -16.92
CA GLY A 165 -20.08 -0.75 -17.65
C GLY A 165 -19.60 -2.13 -17.23
N MET A 166 -19.03 -2.85 -18.16
CA MET A 166 -18.57 -4.20 -17.88
C MET A 166 -17.45 -4.16 -16.84
N LEU A 167 -17.54 -5.06 -15.87
CA LEU A 167 -16.39 -5.36 -15.04
C LEU A 167 -15.28 -5.86 -15.99
N PHE A 168 -14.29 -5.04 -16.19
CA PHE A 168 -13.18 -5.34 -17.08
C PHE A 168 -12.20 -6.29 -16.38
N ASN A 169 -11.82 -7.39 -17.04
CA ASN A 169 -10.83 -8.30 -16.52
C ASN A 169 -9.43 -7.88 -16.97
N ALA A 170 -8.63 -7.34 -16.07
CA ALA A 170 -7.25 -6.96 -16.30
C ALA A 170 -6.28 -7.75 -15.42
N LYS A 171 -5.06 -7.94 -15.89
CA LYS A 171 -3.98 -8.55 -15.11
C LYS A 171 -3.62 -7.70 -13.90
N LYS A 172 -3.31 -8.39 -12.80
CA LYS A 172 -2.90 -7.81 -11.53
C LYS A 172 -1.76 -8.61 -10.92
N PHE A 173 -1.21 -8.11 -9.84
CA PHE A 173 -0.30 -8.86 -8.98
C PHE A 173 -0.96 -9.21 -7.66
N GLY A 174 -0.72 -10.45 -7.22
CA GLY A 174 -0.97 -10.91 -5.86
C GLY A 174 0.32 -11.08 -5.08
N ILE A 175 0.24 -11.18 -3.75
CA ILE A 175 1.39 -11.40 -2.88
C ILE A 175 1.58 -12.91 -2.66
N PHE A 176 2.70 -13.43 -3.13
CA PHE A 176 3.12 -14.81 -2.89
C PHE A 176 3.84 -14.94 -1.56
N ASN A 177 4.74 -13.99 -1.25
CA ASN A 177 5.47 -13.94 0.00
C ASN A 177 5.74 -12.48 0.40
N LEU A 178 5.80 -12.23 1.71
CA LEU A 178 6.13 -10.94 2.28
C LEU A 178 7.02 -11.20 3.51
N ASN A 179 8.29 -10.85 3.38
CA ASN A 179 9.30 -11.08 4.40
C ASN A 179 9.84 -9.75 4.90
N PHE A 180 9.80 -9.52 6.21
CA PHE A 180 10.38 -8.36 6.86
C PHE A 180 11.76 -8.73 7.39
N THR A 181 12.77 -8.01 6.95
CA THR A 181 14.18 -8.30 7.27
C THR A 181 14.98 -7.01 7.39
N ARG A 182 16.27 -7.15 7.62
CA ARG A 182 17.21 -6.04 7.73
C ARG A 182 18.23 -6.14 6.63
N PHE A 183 18.62 -5.00 6.08
CA PHE A 183 19.50 -4.89 4.92
C PHE A 183 20.73 -4.04 5.22
N GLY A 184 21.85 -4.43 4.60
CA GLY A 184 23.12 -3.74 4.66
C GLY A 184 23.79 -3.81 6.03
N GLU A 185 25.01 -3.24 6.12
CA GLU A 185 25.82 -3.24 7.34
C GLU A 185 25.16 -2.49 8.52
N ASN A 186 24.27 -1.54 8.22
CA ASN A 186 23.54 -0.76 9.22
C ASN A 186 22.22 -1.42 9.66
N GLU A 187 21.96 -2.66 9.24
CA GLU A 187 20.74 -3.40 9.59
C GLU A 187 19.44 -2.58 9.41
N LYS A 188 19.32 -1.87 8.29
CA LYS A 188 18.13 -1.06 8.00
C LYS A 188 16.92 -1.96 7.79
N PRO A 189 15.78 -1.70 8.47
CA PRO A 189 14.58 -2.49 8.30
C PRO A 189 13.98 -2.28 6.91
N GLY A 190 13.50 -3.35 6.32
CA GLY A 190 12.88 -3.33 5.00
C GLY A 190 12.05 -4.58 4.74
N ALA A 191 11.58 -4.75 3.52
CA ALA A 191 10.76 -5.88 3.11
C ALA A 191 11.13 -6.42 1.73
N GLU A 192 11.05 -7.73 1.60
CA GLU A 192 11.03 -8.44 0.31
C GLU A 192 9.60 -8.83 0.00
N ILE A 193 9.15 -8.44 -1.19
CA ILE A 193 7.79 -8.69 -1.68
C ILE A 193 7.89 -9.59 -2.91
N ASP A 194 7.49 -10.84 -2.75
CA ASP A 194 7.40 -11.78 -3.84
C ASP A 194 5.98 -11.78 -4.39
N LEU A 195 5.83 -11.48 -5.66
CA LEU A 195 4.55 -11.36 -6.35
C LEU A 195 4.28 -12.58 -7.23
N PHE A 196 2.99 -12.85 -7.46
CA PHE A 196 2.51 -13.75 -8.52
C PHE A 196 1.56 -13.02 -9.46
N GLU A 197 1.51 -13.48 -10.72
CA GLU A 197 0.58 -12.93 -11.69
C GLU A 197 -0.83 -13.49 -11.47
N THR A 198 -1.82 -12.62 -11.54
CA THR A 198 -3.24 -12.96 -11.44
C THR A 198 -4.08 -11.97 -12.24
N ASP A 199 -5.41 -12.02 -12.13
CA ASP A 199 -6.30 -11.07 -12.78
C ASP A 199 -7.46 -10.65 -11.88
N TYR A 200 -8.23 -9.67 -12.34
CA TYR A 200 -9.34 -9.11 -11.57
C TYR A 200 -10.46 -10.10 -11.34
N PHE A 201 -10.73 -11.01 -12.30
CA PHE A 201 -11.74 -12.05 -12.13
C PHE A 201 -11.35 -13.03 -11.01
N THR A 202 -10.14 -13.54 -11.05
CA THR A 202 -9.57 -14.40 -10.00
C THR A 202 -9.63 -13.73 -8.63
N HIS A 203 -9.25 -12.44 -8.55
CA HIS A 203 -9.37 -11.66 -7.34
C HIS A 203 -10.82 -11.61 -6.82
N ARG A 204 -11.79 -11.38 -7.69
CA ARG A 204 -13.21 -11.33 -7.30
C ARG A 204 -13.74 -12.68 -6.84
N VAL A 205 -13.26 -13.79 -7.42
CA VAL A 205 -13.61 -15.15 -6.99
C VAL A 205 -13.07 -15.42 -5.59
N PHE A 206 -11.77 -15.22 -5.33
CA PHE A 206 -11.18 -15.44 -4.00
C PHE A 206 -11.79 -14.51 -2.93
N ARG A 207 -12.07 -13.27 -3.26
CA ARG A 207 -12.78 -12.34 -2.38
C ARG A 207 -14.18 -12.84 -2.04
N SER A 208 -14.91 -13.39 -3.02
CA SER A 208 -16.24 -13.96 -2.80
C SER A 208 -16.20 -15.20 -1.91
N ILE A 209 -15.20 -16.07 -2.10
CA ILE A 209 -14.93 -17.22 -1.23
C ILE A 209 -14.62 -16.75 0.20
N TYR A 210 -13.75 -15.75 0.35
CA TYR A 210 -13.41 -15.21 1.65
C TYR A 210 -14.66 -14.72 2.42
N HIS A 211 -15.58 -14.03 1.75
CA HIS A 211 -16.82 -13.58 2.38
C HIS A 211 -17.67 -14.75 2.89
N GLU A 212 -17.82 -15.82 2.13
CA GLU A 212 -18.52 -17.03 2.58
C GLU A 212 -17.81 -17.68 3.77
N LEU A 213 -16.49 -17.81 3.70
CA LEU A 213 -15.70 -18.36 4.83
C LEU A 213 -15.83 -17.49 6.09
N LYS A 214 -15.90 -16.17 5.92
CA LYS A 214 -16.10 -15.22 7.02
C LYS A 214 -17.47 -15.33 7.64
N GLU A 215 -18.53 -15.48 6.87
CA GLU A 215 -19.89 -15.71 7.35
C GLU A 215 -19.99 -17.02 8.13
N ASN A 216 -19.21 -18.03 7.74
CA ASN A 216 -19.12 -19.32 8.42
C ASN A 216 -18.09 -19.36 9.57
N ASN A 217 -17.55 -18.20 10.00
CA ASN A 217 -16.57 -18.08 11.09
C ASN A 217 -15.31 -18.96 10.88
N HIS A 218 -14.86 -19.12 9.64
CA HIS A 218 -13.68 -19.92 9.34
C HIS A 218 -12.42 -19.31 9.97
N LYS A 219 -11.44 -20.16 10.31
CA LYS A 219 -10.15 -19.75 10.93
C LYS A 219 -9.31 -18.75 10.13
N ILE A 220 -9.57 -18.56 8.82
CA ILE A 220 -8.95 -17.50 8.01
C ILE A 220 -9.21 -16.11 8.60
N CYS A 221 -10.31 -15.92 9.34
CA CYS A 221 -10.67 -14.65 9.96
C CYS A 221 -9.88 -14.34 11.25
N SER A 222 -9.07 -15.28 11.73
CA SER A 222 -8.27 -15.18 12.96
C SER A 222 -6.76 -15.24 12.73
N VAL A 223 -6.31 -15.05 11.46
CA VAL A 223 -4.87 -14.97 11.16
C VAL A 223 -4.22 -13.77 11.83
N ASN A 224 -2.90 -13.88 11.97
CA ASN A 224 -2.05 -12.82 12.52
C ASN A 224 -0.82 -12.62 11.63
N ALA A 225 0.07 -11.70 12.02
CA ALA A 225 1.26 -11.35 11.27
C ALA A 225 2.28 -12.51 11.08
N HIS A 226 2.13 -13.63 11.79
CA HIS A 226 3.04 -14.78 11.68
C HIS A 226 2.51 -15.90 10.79
N ASN A 227 1.20 -15.98 10.57
CA ASN A 227 0.59 -17.12 9.85
C ASN A 227 -0.29 -16.72 8.65
N PHE A 228 -0.44 -15.43 8.34
CA PHE A 228 -1.29 -14.96 7.25
C PHE A 228 -0.89 -15.55 5.89
N LEU A 229 0.40 -15.78 5.64
CA LEU A 229 0.92 -16.33 4.38
C LEU A 229 0.46 -17.77 4.09
N GLN A 230 -0.11 -18.48 5.06
CA GLN A 230 -0.81 -19.73 4.80
C GLN A 230 -1.96 -19.55 3.80
N TYR A 231 -2.59 -18.37 3.80
CA TYR A 231 -3.71 -18.03 2.93
C TYR A 231 -3.31 -17.17 1.74
N ARG A 232 -2.05 -17.27 1.28
CA ARG A 232 -1.53 -16.46 0.14
C ARG A 232 -2.33 -16.55 -1.15
N PRO A 233 -3.07 -17.63 -1.47
CA PRO A 233 -3.95 -17.65 -2.64
C PRO A 233 -5.07 -16.61 -2.59
N PHE A 234 -5.41 -16.10 -1.41
CA PHE A 234 -6.40 -15.04 -1.23
C PHE A 234 -5.82 -13.63 -1.41
N PHE A 235 -4.50 -13.46 -1.39
CA PHE A 235 -3.83 -12.17 -1.58
C PHE A 235 -3.64 -11.84 -3.06
N THR A 236 -4.72 -11.92 -3.82
CA THR A 236 -4.79 -11.68 -5.27
C THR A 236 -4.83 -10.18 -5.64
N SER A 237 -4.66 -9.30 -4.69
CA SER A 237 -4.53 -7.86 -4.88
C SER A 237 -3.59 -7.29 -3.83
N PHE A 238 -2.81 -6.31 -4.25
CA PHE A 238 -1.92 -5.51 -3.40
C PHE A 238 -2.05 -4.05 -3.82
N GLY A 239 -2.19 -3.14 -2.87
CA GLY A 239 -2.42 -1.74 -3.19
C GLY A 239 -1.65 -0.78 -2.28
N ILE A 240 -1.38 0.40 -2.84
CA ILE A 240 -0.75 1.53 -2.15
C ILE A 240 -1.84 2.49 -1.70
N ASN A 241 -1.81 2.82 -0.42
CA ASN A 241 -2.80 3.67 0.23
C ASN A 241 -2.13 4.97 0.68
N THR A 242 -2.43 6.07 0.01
CA THR A 242 -1.70 7.34 0.12
C THR A 242 -2.52 8.42 0.80
N LEU A 243 -1.93 9.05 1.81
CA LEU A 243 -2.39 10.32 2.35
C LEU A 243 -1.65 11.47 1.66
N LEU A 244 -2.39 12.37 1.02
CA LEU A 244 -1.83 13.59 0.43
C LEU A 244 -1.81 14.72 1.46
N ILE A 245 -0.66 15.36 1.62
CA ILE A 245 -0.46 16.58 2.41
C ILE A 245 -0.14 17.70 1.44
N THR A 246 -0.87 18.81 1.52
CA THR A 246 -0.74 19.97 0.63
C THR A 246 -0.62 21.25 1.44
N GLU A 247 -0.27 22.35 0.77
CA GLU A 247 -0.34 23.68 1.36
C GLU A 247 -1.76 24.23 1.29
N GLY A 248 -2.23 24.81 2.38
CA GLY A 248 -3.48 25.54 2.46
C GLY A 248 -3.26 27.00 2.84
N ASP A 249 -4.31 27.81 2.84
CA ASP A 249 -4.20 29.24 3.19
C ASP A 249 -3.76 29.48 4.65
N LYS A 250 -3.88 28.50 5.52
CA LYS A 250 -3.54 28.57 6.96
C LYS A 250 -2.46 27.57 7.40
N GLY A 251 -1.64 27.09 6.47
CA GLY A 251 -0.61 26.07 6.67
C GLY A 251 -1.02 24.73 6.06
N LYS A 252 -0.26 23.67 6.36
CA LYS A 252 -0.46 22.36 5.75
C LYS A 252 -1.85 21.76 6.06
N GLU A 253 -2.36 21.03 5.08
CA GLU A 253 -3.66 20.38 5.10
C GLU A 253 -3.52 18.93 4.63
N ILE A 254 -4.32 18.02 5.19
CA ILE A 254 -4.50 16.66 4.68
C ILE A 254 -5.72 16.62 3.77
N ILE A 255 -5.64 15.79 2.75
CA ILE A 255 -6.74 15.60 1.80
C ILE A 255 -7.33 14.21 1.99
N LEU A 256 -8.63 14.16 2.24
CA LEU A 256 -9.37 12.90 2.38
C LEU A 256 -10.42 12.78 1.27
N SER A 257 -10.54 11.59 0.69
CA SER A 257 -11.57 11.30 -0.31
C SER A 257 -12.84 10.79 0.35
N LYS A 258 -14.01 11.19 -0.16
CA LYS A 258 -15.30 10.62 0.20
C LYS A 258 -15.77 9.74 -0.95
N ARG A 259 -16.05 8.47 -0.68
CA ARG A 259 -16.48 7.55 -1.73
C ARG A 259 -17.79 7.96 -2.37
N SER A 260 -17.85 7.78 -3.69
CA SER A 260 -19.02 8.03 -4.50
C SER A 260 -20.14 7.04 -4.17
N THR A 261 -21.38 7.48 -4.27
CA THR A 261 -22.57 6.61 -4.22
C THR A 261 -22.68 5.67 -5.42
N LYS A 262 -21.87 5.89 -6.46
CA LYS A 262 -21.80 5.03 -7.66
C LYS A 262 -20.99 3.76 -7.44
N VAL A 263 -20.15 3.69 -6.38
CA VAL A 263 -19.41 2.48 -6.04
C VAL A 263 -20.27 1.57 -5.17
N ASN A 264 -20.37 0.31 -5.51
CA ASN A 264 -21.23 -0.70 -4.88
C ASN A 264 -20.92 -1.04 -3.41
N THR A 265 -19.98 -0.33 -2.75
CA THR A 265 -19.59 -0.65 -1.38
C THR A 265 -19.20 0.59 -0.60
N LYS A 266 -19.69 0.69 0.66
CA LYS A 266 -19.28 1.71 1.65
C LYS A 266 -19.48 3.15 1.18
N GLU A 267 -20.65 3.42 0.55
CA GLU A 267 -21.06 4.73 0.09
C GLU A 267 -20.97 5.79 1.17
N SER A 268 -20.59 7.01 0.78
CA SER A 268 -20.52 8.18 1.67
C SER A 268 -19.56 8.07 2.86
N MET A 269 -18.68 7.06 2.91
CA MET A 269 -17.63 6.95 3.92
C MET A 269 -16.35 7.64 3.44
N TYR A 270 -15.62 8.22 4.39
CA TYR A 270 -14.31 8.80 4.09
C TYR A 270 -13.24 7.72 3.98
N HIS A 271 -12.27 8.00 3.14
CA HIS A 271 -11.06 7.23 2.93
C HIS A 271 -9.85 8.19 2.90
N ILE A 272 -8.64 7.65 2.90
CA ILE A 272 -7.46 8.43 2.53
C ILE A 272 -7.57 8.93 1.09
N THR A 273 -6.62 9.75 0.68
CA THR A 273 -6.70 10.46 -0.60
C THR A 273 -6.76 9.52 -1.79
N MET A 274 -5.92 8.48 -1.83
CA MET A 274 -5.76 7.56 -2.96
C MET A 274 -5.59 6.12 -2.48
N ASN A 275 -6.15 5.17 -3.23
CA ASN A 275 -5.96 3.73 -3.01
C ASN A 275 -5.80 3.02 -4.35
N GLU A 276 -4.56 2.84 -4.77
CA GLU A 276 -4.22 2.29 -6.09
C GLU A 276 -3.68 0.86 -6.01
N GLY A 277 -4.23 -0.02 -6.82
CA GLY A 277 -3.81 -1.42 -6.91
C GLY A 277 -2.62 -1.61 -7.85
N LEU A 278 -1.64 -2.42 -7.44
CA LEU A 278 -0.50 -2.75 -8.29
C LEU A 278 -0.94 -3.52 -9.55
N SER A 279 -0.56 -2.99 -10.70
CA SER A 279 -0.90 -3.53 -12.03
C SER A 279 0.34 -4.09 -12.73
N THR A 280 0.13 -4.95 -13.72
CA THR A 280 1.21 -5.47 -14.58
C THR A 280 1.85 -4.40 -15.48
N THR A 281 1.26 -3.21 -15.55
CA THR A 281 1.82 -2.05 -16.26
C THR A 281 2.82 -1.25 -15.39
N ASP A 282 2.88 -1.51 -14.07
CA ASP A 282 3.74 -0.81 -13.14
C ASP A 282 5.15 -1.43 -13.14
N LYS A 283 5.81 -1.36 -14.30
CA LYS A 283 7.13 -1.93 -14.54
C LYS A 283 8.05 -0.89 -15.16
N ASP A 284 9.31 -0.94 -14.74
CA ASP A 284 10.36 -0.14 -15.34
C ASP A 284 10.74 -0.65 -16.77
N PRO A 285 11.57 0.05 -17.53
CA PRO A 285 12.03 -0.39 -18.86
C PRO A 285 12.79 -1.73 -18.86
N PHE A 286 13.19 -2.25 -17.70
CA PHE A 286 13.86 -3.53 -17.52
C PHE A 286 12.91 -4.65 -17.07
N ASP A 287 11.59 -4.45 -17.19
CA ASP A 287 10.51 -5.39 -16.76
C ASP A 287 10.50 -5.68 -15.23
N LYS A 288 11.12 -4.80 -14.42
CA LYS A 288 11.08 -4.88 -12.97
C LYS A 288 9.88 -4.11 -12.43
N ILE A 289 9.24 -4.69 -11.42
CA ILE A 289 8.14 -4.02 -10.71
C ILE A 289 8.66 -2.79 -9.97
N ASP A 290 7.96 -1.68 -10.18
CA ASP A 290 8.25 -0.41 -9.53
C ASP A 290 7.00 0.14 -8.82
N LEU A 291 7.05 0.19 -7.50
CA LEU A 291 5.97 0.74 -6.68
C LEU A 291 5.76 2.24 -6.90
N GLU A 292 6.81 2.96 -7.30
CA GLU A 292 6.70 4.38 -7.61
C GLU A 292 5.89 4.62 -8.89
N LEU A 293 6.00 3.73 -9.88
CA LEU A 293 5.14 3.79 -11.08
C LEU A 293 3.68 3.56 -10.75
N CYS A 294 3.35 2.58 -9.89
CA CYS A 294 2.01 2.39 -9.38
C CYS A 294 1.48 3.64 -8.66
N PHE A 295 2.32 4.23 -7.83
CA PHE A 295 2.02 5.45 -7.10
C PHE A 295 1.73 6.63 -8.04
N LYS A 296 2.61 6.89 -9.02
CA LYS A 296 2.42 7.95 -10.04
C LYS A 296 1.17 7.72 -10.88
N ARG A 297 0.90 6.47 -11.26
CA ARG A 297 -0.31 6.13 -12.03
C ARG A 297 -1.58 6.44 -11.23
N GLY A 298 -1.67 6.02 -9.97
CA GLY A 298 -2.81 6.34 -9.13
C GLY A 298 -3.02 7.84 -8.94
N LEU A 299 -1.94 8.62 -8.74
CA LEU A 299 -2.01 10.08 -8.67
C LEU A 299 -2.57 10.71 -9.94
N LEU A 300 -2.18 10.19 -11.11
CA LEU A 300 -2.69 10.66 -12.39
C LEU A 300 -4.17 10.29 -12.58
N GLU A 301 -4.53 9.05 -12.30
CA GLU A 301 -5.88 8.50 -12.55
C GLU A 301 -6.93 9.04 -11.58
N GLU A 302 -6.59 9.17 -10.29
CA GLU A 302 -7.54 9.64 -9.26
C GLU A 302 -7.53 11.16 -9.05
N LEU A 303 -6.38 11.83 -9.20
CA LEU A 303 -6.22 13.25 -8.87
C LEU A 303 -5.86 14.14 -10.07
N GLY A 304 -5.42 13.56 -11.19
CA GLY A 304 -4.92 14.31 -12.35
C GLY A 304 -3.51 14.86 -12.16
N ILE A 305 -2.78 14.40 -11.14
CA ILE A 305 -1.41 14.82 -10.87
C ILE A 305 -0.49 14.14 -11.88
N THR A 306 -0.01 14.92 -12.85
CA THR A 306 0.95 14.46 -13.86
C THR A 306 2.34 14.27 -13.28
N GLU A 307 3.22 13.55 -13.98
CA GLU A 307 4.62 13.39 -13.59
C GLU A 307 5.33 14.72 -13.40
N LYS A 308 5.03 15.74 -14.22
CA LYS A 308 5.57 17.09 -14.06
C LYS A 308 5.21 17.72 -12.72
N LEU A 309 3.96 17.55 -12.28
CA LEU A 309 3.52 18.04 -10.97
C LEU A 309 4.09 17.17 -9.83
N TYR A 310 4.17 15.86 -10.03
CA TYR A 310 4.78 14.95 -9.06
C TYR A 310 6.23 15.31 -8.77
N ASN A 311 7.00 15.71 -9.78
CA ASN A 311 8.40 16.14 -9.62
C ASN A 311 8.56 17.43 -8.80
N LEU A 312 7.45 18.15 -8.50
CA LEU A 312 7.41 19.28 -7.55
C LEU A 312 7.04 18.83 -6.13
N SER A 313 6.90 17.53 -5.88
CA SER A 313 6.63 17.04 -4.54
C SER A 313 7.84 17.24 -3.62
N VAL A 314 7.55 17.52 -2.35
CA VAL A 314 8.59 17.64 -1.31
C VAL A 314 9.12 16.25 -0.95
N ARG A 315 8.21 15.29 -0.81
CA ARG A 315 8.56 13.89 -0.54
C ARG A 315 7.40 12.94 -0.81
N GLY A 316 7.75 11.72 -1.20
CA GLY A 316 6.89 10.54 -1.14
C GLY A 316 7.55 9.48 -0.26
N SER A 317 6.78 8.82 0.60
CA SER A 317 7.31 7.78 1.49
C SER A 317 6.31 6.65 1.71
N PHE A 318 6.82 5.43 1.81
CA PHE A 318 6.06 4.25 2.21
C PHE A 318 6.40 3.88 3.65
N TYR A 319 5.40 3.44 4.44
CA TYR A 319 5.62 3.25 5.87
C TYR A 319 5.32 1.84 6.37
N ASP A 320 4.06 1.41 6.33
CA ASP A 320 3.62 0.21 7.02
C ASP A 320 2.86 -0.73 6.07
N PHE A 321 3.06 -2.04 6.22
CA PHE A 321 2.22 -3.06 5.60
C PHE A 321 1.11 -3.47 6.56
N PHE A 322 -0.09 -3.65 6.02
CA PHE A 322 -1.24 -4.08 6.79
C PHE A 322 -2.08 -5.12 6.06
N LEU A 323 -2.79 -5.95 6.82
CA LEU A 323 -3.83 -6.83 6.31
C LEU A 323 -5.20 -6.36 6.81
N GLU A 324 -6.11 -6.10 5.90
CA GLU A 324 -7.48 -5.69 6.17
C GLU A 324 -8.42 -6.89 6.10
N PHE A 325 -9.25 -7.10 7.15
CA PHE A 325 -10.12 -8.27 7.28
C PHE A 325 -11.51 -8.13 6.66
N ASN A 326 -11.88 -6.99 6.07
CA ASN A 326 -13.18 -6.90 5.41
C ASN A 326 -13.16 -7.61 4.06
N ASN A 327 -12.09 -7.39 3.30
CA ASN A 327 -11.88 -7.98 1.98
C ASN A 327 -10.70 -8.94 1.91
N PHE A 328 -9.94 -9.05 2.99
CA PHE A 328 -8.72 -9.86 3.12
C PHE A 328 -7.64 -9.40 2.13
N GLU A 329 -7.34 -8.11 2.17
CA GLU A 329 -6.40 -7.46 1.24
C GLU A 329 -5.19 -6.92 2.00
N ILE A 330 -4.02 -7.06 1.39
CA ILE A 330 -2.79 -6.45 1.90
C ILE A 330 -2.61 -5.07 1.25
N GLY A 331 -2.33 -4.09 2.08
CA GLY A 331 -2.03 -2.73 1.65
C GLY A 331 -0.71 -2.21 2.20
N LEU A 332 -0.16 -1.22 1.51
CA LEU A 332 1.00 -0.44 1.91
C LEU A 332 0.57 0.99 2.20
N THR A 333 0.92 1.51 3.37
CA THR A 333 0.64 2.91 3.73
C THR A 333 1.68 3.82 3.12
N SER A 334 1.26 4.98 2.61
CA SER A 334 2.17 5.97 2.06
C SER A 334 1.70 7.40 2.32
N VAL A 335 2.61 8.34 2.17
CA VAL A 335 2.37 9.77 2.20
C VAL A 335 2.97 10.43 0.97
N LEU A 336 2.28 11.41 0.42
CA LEU A 336 2.81 12.37 -0.53
C LEU A 336 2.64 13.78 0.04
N GLU A 337 3.72 14.53 0.09
CA GLU A 337 3.72 15.94 0.50
C GLU A 337 4.07 16.83 -0.69
N MET A 338 3.23 17.82 -0.96
CA MET A 338 3.37 18.74 -2.08
C MET A 338 3.23 20.19 -1.62
N GLU A 339 4.10 21.09 -2.12
CA GLU A 339 3.99 22.56 -1.92
C GLU A 339 2.94 23.19 -2.86
N LEU A 340 1.91 22.45 -3.23
CA LEU A 340 0.79 22.90 -4.05
C LEU A 340 -0.44 23.11 -3.18
N ASN A 341 -1.27 24.12 -3.52
CA ASN A 341 -2.55 24.32 -2.86
C ASN A 341 -3.59 23.38 -3.46
N PHE A 342 -4.25 22.59 -2.59
CA PHE A 342 -5.22 21.61 -3.07
C PHE A 342 -6.37 22.25 -3.85
N GLU A 343 -7.00 23.30 -3.30
CA GLU A 343 -8.18 23.94 -3.91
C GLU A 343 -7.85 24.66 -5.22
N LYS A 344 -6.67 25.27 -5.32
CA LYS A 344 -6.25 26.08 -6.47
C LYS A 344 -5.57 25.26 -7.57
N ASP A 345 -4.69 24.32 -7.17
CA ASP A 345 -3.76 23.68 -8.11
C ASP A 345 -4.13 22.24 -8.43
N ILE A 346 -4.70 21.47 -7.47
CA ILE A 346 -4.94 20.03 -7.63
C ILE A 346 -6.42 19.74 -7.90
N LYS A 347 -7.33 20.35 -7.16
CA LYS A 347 -8.77 20.09 -7.29
C LYS A 347 -9.34 20.37 -8.68
N PRO A 348 -8.88 21.42 -9.41
CA PRO A 348 -9.32 21.69 -10.78
C PRO A 348 -8.82 20.70 -11.82
N LEU A 349 -7.80 19.88 -11.52
CA LEU A 349 -7.24 18.93 -12.47
C LEU A 349 -8.28 17.89 -12.89
N VAL A 350 -8.26 17.55 -14.17
CA VAL A 350 -9.10 16.48 -14.73
C VAL A 350 -8.41 15.15 -14.48
N ALA A 351 -9.14 14.20 -13.92
CA ALA A 351 -8.67 12.84 -13.69
C ALA A 351 -9.71 11.82 -14.18
N ARG A 352 -9.21 10.71 -14.74
CA ARG A 352 -10.05 9.69 -15.39
C ARG A 352 -11.08 9.09 -14.43
N ASP A 353 -10.64 8.73 -13.24
CA ASP A 353 -11.44 7.95 -12.28
C ASP A 353 -12.00 8.80 -11.12
N LYS A 354 -11.64 10.09 -11.06
CA LYS A 354 -12.04 11.03 -10.00
C LYS A 354 -13.57 11.07 -9.76
N VAL A 355 -14.35 11.12 -10.82
CA VAL A 355 -15.82 11.20 -10.73
C VAL A 355 -16.46 9.86 -10.41
N LEU A 356 -15.78 8.78 -10.75
CA LEU A 356 -16.28 7.41 -10.52
C LEU A 356 -16.04 6.97 -9.08
N GLU A 357 -14.83 7.23 -8.55
CA GLU A 357 -14.41 6.73 -7.25
C GLU A 357 -14.70 7.68 -6.09
N SER A 358 -14.56 8.98 -6.31
CA SER A 358 -14.69 10.00 -5.27
C SER A 358 -15.83 11.00 -5.59
N SER A 359 -16.78 11.14 -4.66
CA SER A 359 -17.84 12.14 -4.77
C SER A 359 -17.37 13.53 -4.31
N HIS A 360 -16.39 13.58 -3.41
CA HIS A 360 -15.91 14.79 -2.79
C HIS A 360 -14.55 14.57 -2.13
N PHE A 361 -13.71 15.60 -2.12
CA PHE A 361 -12.49 15.66 -1.31
C PHE A 361 -12.68 16.68 -0.19
N ALA A 362 -12.27 16.29 1.02
CA ALA A 362 -12.23 17.20 2.17
C ALA A 362 -10.78 17.59 2.44
N SER A 363 -10.53 18.89 2.50
CA SER A 363 -9.27 19.47 2.96
C SER A 363 -9.40 19.81 4.45
N ILE A 364 -8.48 19.33 5.27
CA ILE A 364 -8.52 19.47 6.72
C ILE A 364 -7.16 19.97 7.20
N PRO A 365 -7.12 21.08 7.97
CA PRO A 365 -5.86 21.58 8.50
C PRO A 365 -5.07 20.49 9.25
N LEU A 366 -3.77 20.43 9.00
CA LEU A 366 -2.86 19.45 9.62
C LEU A 366 -2.60 19.81 11.09
N LYS A 367 -3.68 19.82 11.88
CA LYS A 367 -3.67 20.08 13.32
C LYS A 367 -4.41 18.98 14.04
N GLN A 368 -3.83 18.53 15.15
CA GLN A 368 -4.35 17.41 15.94
C GLN A 368 -5.84 17.55 16.27
N LYS A 369 -6.28 18.73 16.73
CA LYS A 369 -7.66 18.98 17.13
C LYS A 369 -8.62 18.82 15.96
N GLU A 370 -8.36 19.50 14.85
CA GLU A 370 -9.21 19.52 13.65
C GLU A 370 -9.37 18.10 13.08
N ILE A 371 -8.26 17.36 13.00
CA ILE A 371 -8.30 15.98 12.48
C ILE A 371 -9.06 15.06 13.45
N THR A 372 -8.81 15.18 14.76
CA THR A 372 -9.52 14.36 15.77
C THR A 372 -11.03 14.64 15.73
N ASP A 373 -11.43 15.91 15.64
CA ASP A 373 -12.84 16.30 15.57
C ASP A 373 -13.47 15.79 14.25
N PHE A 374 -12.73 15.86 13.13
CA PHE A 374 -13.21 15.33 11.86
C PHE A 374 -13.42 13.81 11.90
N VAL A 375 -12.45 13.05 12.43
CA VAL A 375 -12.53 11.59 12.55
C VAL A 375 -13.69 11.16 13.47
N LYS A 376 -13.93 11.87 14.56
CA LYS A 376 -15.06 11.59 15.48
C LYS A 376 -16.43 11.80 14.84
N ASN A 377 -16.56 12.81 13.99
CA ASN A 377 -17.83 13.24 13.42
C ASN A 377 -18.15 12.58 12.06
N ASN A 378 -17.23 11.80 11.49
CA ASN A 378 -17.39 11.21 10.18
C ASN A 378 -17.15 9.69 10.20
N LYS A 379 -17.82 8.98 9.29
CA LYS A 379 -17.61 7.54 9.09
C LYS A 379 -16.45 7.30 8.15
N PHE A 380 -15.56 6.42 8.54
CA PHE A 380 -14.40 6.02 7.74
C PHE A 380 -14.47 4.57 7.30
N ILE A 381 -13.91 4.29 6.14
CA ILE A 381 -13.56 2.93 5.75
C ILE A 381 -12.46 2.45 6.72
N PRO A 382 -12.55 1.25 7.30
CA PRO A 382 -11.64 0.81 8.37
C PRO A 382 -10.16 0.92 8.03
N HIS A 383 -9.73 0.42 6.86
CA HIS A 383 -8.33 0.56 6.44
C HIS A 383 -7.95 2.00 6.10
N GLY A 384 -8.87 2.83 5.62
CA GLY A 384 -8.62 4.26 5.42
C GLY A 384 -8.34 4.99 6.74
N GLN A 385 -9.12 4.69 7.79
CA GLN A 385 -8.84 5.21 9.14
C GLN A 385 -7.49 4.70 9.66
N TYR A 386 -7.22 3.39 9.50
CA TYR A 386 -5.93 2.81 9.88
C TYR A 386 -4.75 3.54 9.24
N VAL A 387 -4.80 3.74 7.91
CA VAL A 387 -3.74 4.43 7.15
C VAL A 387 -3.58 5.87 7.62
N LEU A 388 -4.69 6.61 7.79
CA LEU A 388 -4.67 7.99 8.30
C LEU A 388 -3.93 8.07 9.65
N GLU A 389 -4.35 7.25 10.63
CA GLU A 389 -3.75 7.24 11.96
C GLU A 389 -2.27 6.85 11.93
N ARG A 390 -1.87 5.90 11.07
CA ARG A 390 -0.48 5.46 10.93
C ARG A 390 0.40 6.53 10.30
N VAL A 391 -0.04 7.12 9.19
CA VAL A 391 0.72 8.17 8.52
C VAL A 391 0.87 9.37 9.45
N LEU A 392 -0.19 9.83 10.10
CA LEU A 392 -0.13 10.96 11.00
C LEU A 392 0.83 10.73 12.18
N LEU A 393 0.84 9.50 12.72
CA LEU A 393 1.80 9.16 13.77
C LEU A 393 3.25 9.22 13.27
N ARG A 394 3.53 8.77 12.04
CA ARG A 394 4.85 8.91 11.40
C ARG A 394 5.22 10.38 11.18
N GLU A 395 4.23 11.24 11.00
CA GLU A 395 4.37 12.70 10.93
C GLU A 395 4.42 13.38 12.31
N ASN A 396 4.54 12.63 13.40
CA ASN A 396 4.53 13.08 14.80
C ASN A 396 3.23 13.78 15.22
N ILE A 397 2.12 13.46 14.58
CA ILE A 397 0.76 13.93 14.94
C ILE A 397 0.00 12.75 15.53
N ILE A 398 -0.39 12.88 16.78
CA ILE A 398 -1.15 11.86 17.53
C ILE A 398 -2.61 12.28 17.55
N ILE A 399 -3.53 11.43 17.05
CA ILE A 399 -4.98 11.68 17.00
C ILE A 399 -5.77 10.66 17.83
#